data_6ce0818b267076982aa479955203c36f
#
_entry.id   6ce0818b267076982aa479955203c36f
#
_cell.length_a   1.000
_cell.length_b   1.000
_cell.length_c   1.000
_cell.angle_alpha   90.00
_cell.angle_beta   90.00
_cell.angle_gamma   90.00
#
_symmetry.space_group_name_H-M   'P 1'
#
loop_
_entity.id
_entity.type
_entity.pdbx_description
1 polymer ?
#
loop_
_entity_poly.entity_id
_entity_poly.type
_entity_poly.pdbx_seq_one_letter_code
_entity_poly.pdbx_strand_id
1 'polypeptide(L)'
;MPAAVWLQPTGDQQQMLRSLIAALARRNETAAFEPHLTVCSARDLNPAKIEAAAGYVRRSRLLPLAVRKTGISYSTTTPFRAVVIEIERTTELSRFREELQQTIDAAEPPSPHISLLYTIDEYGRRPGWWSDATQLQAIAEECAARLEATEFVLDHPIIVAPDGDWTKITTWRVLRKL
;
A
#
# COMPACT_ATOMS: atom_id res chain seq x y z
N MET A 1 0.94 17.08 -9.60
CA MET A 1 2.04 16.12 -9.29
C MET A 1 1.46 14.73 -9.09
N PRO A 2 2.17 13.65 -9.40
CA PRO A 2 1.72 12.29 -9.08
C PRO A 2 1.68 12.08 -7.57
N ALA A 3 0.61 11.45 -7.10
CA ALA A 3 0.43 11.15 -5.68
C ALA A 3 -0.53 9.97 -5.49
N ALA A 4 -0.51 9.37 -4.31
CA ALA A 4 -1.43 8.31 -3.91
C ALA A 4 -2.05 8.62 -2.55
N VAL A 5 -3.28 8.16 -2.35
CA VAL A 5 -3.92 8.14 -1.04
C VAL A 5 -3.77 6.74 -0.46
N TRP A 6 -3.24 6.67 0.74
CA TRP A 6 -3.02 5.45 1.49
C TRP A 6 -3.86 5.40 2.75
N LEU A 7 -4.34 4.23 3.12
CA LEU A 7 -4.80 3.89 4.45
C LEU A 7 -3.73 3.04 5.14
N GLN A 8 -3.46 3.32 6.39
CA GLN A 8 -2.46 2.59 7.16
C GLN A 8 -3.15 1.66 8.17
N PRO A 9 -2.60 0.46 8.43
CA PRO A 9 -3.01 -0.34 9.58
C PRO A 9 -2.79 0.42 10.88
N THR A 10 -3.56 0.12 11.92
CA THR A 10 -3.50 0.82 13.20
C THR A 10 -2.80 0.00 14.28
N GLY A 11 -2.26 0.67 15.29
CA GLY A 11 -1.76 0.06 16.51
C GLY A 11 -0.69 -1.01 16.29
N ASP A 12 -0.85 -2.14 16.99
CA ASP A 12 0.10 -3.27 16.94
C ASP A 12 0.20 -3.91 15.55
N GLN A 13 -0.87 -3.85 14.75
CA GLN A 13 -0.85 -4.36 13.39
C GLN A 13 0.10 -3.58 12.48
N GLN A 14 0.14 -2.26 12.63
CA GLN A 14 1.09 -1.42 11.89
C GLN A 14 2.53 -1.79 12.28
N GLN A 15 2.82 -1.93 13.58
CA GLN A 15 4.15 -2.27 14.06
C GLN A 15 4.58 -3.68 13.62
N MET A 16 3.68 -4.64 13.69
CA MET A 16 3.92 -6.02 13.23
C MET A 16 4.26 -6.04 11.73
N LEU A 17 3.45 -5.40 10.89
CA LEU A 17 3.69 -5.35 9.44
C LEU A 17 4.96 -4.57 9.11
N ARG A 18 5.24 -3.47 9.78
CA ARG A 18 6.50 -2.72 9.62
C ARG A 18 7.71 -3.59 9.93
N SER A 19 7.67 -4.35 11.01
CA SER A 19 8.75 -5.27 11.41
C SER A 19 8.94 -6.39 10.38
N LEU A 20 7.85 -6.96 9.88
CA LEU A 20 7.89 -7.99 8.84
C LEU A 20 8.47 -7.45 7.52
N ILE A 21 7.99 -6.30 7.04
CA ILE A 21 8.49 -5.62 5.83
C ILE A 21 9.98 -5.32 5.96
N ALA A 22 10.42 -4.77 7.10
CA ALA A 22 11.83 -4.46 7.33
C ALA A 22 12.70 -5.72 7.35
N ALA A 23 12.24 -6.82 7.94
CA ALA A 23 12.96 -8.09 7.96
C ALA A 23 13.08 -8.69 6.55
N LEU A 24 11.99 -8.69 5.78
CA LEU A 24 11.98 -9.16 4.38
C LEU A 24 12.89 -8.30 3.50
N ALA A 25 12.79 -6.98 3.60
CA ALA A 25 13.61 -6.03 2.84
C ALA A 25 15.10 -6.24 3.09
N ARG A 26 15.52 -6.34 4.36
CA ARG A 26 16.93 -6.57 4.73
C ARG A 26 17.46 -7.90 4.19
N ARG A 27 16.67 -8.99 4.32
CA ARG A 27 17.08 -10.33 3.87
C ARG A 27 17.21 -10.42 2.35
N ASN A 28 16.40 -9.68 1.63
CA ASN A 28 16.30 -9.73 0.17
C ASN A 28 17.00 -8.54 -0.51
N GLU A 29 17.71 -7.69 0.24
CA GLU A 29 18.41 -6.51 -0.27
C GLU A 29 17.53 -5.57 -1.08
N THR A 30 16.30 -5.36 -0.56
CA THR A 30 15.29 -4.47 -1.16
C THR A 30 14.94 -3.32 -0.22
N ALA A 31 14.16 -2.35 -0.68
CA ALA A 31 13.75 -1.23 0.15
C ALA A 31 12.64 -1.62 1.13
N ALA A 32 12.77 -1.17 2.37
CA ALA A 32 11.68 -1.17 3.33
C ALA A 32 10.75 0.02 3.09
N PHE A 33 9.48 -0.14 3.42
CA PHE A 33 8.45 0.88 3.24
C PHE A 33 7.38 0.77 4.34
N GLU A 34 6.57 1.83 4.48
CA GLU A 34 5.47 1.84 5.44
C GLU A 34 4.30 0.96 4.97
N PRO A 35 3.74 0.10 5.84
CA PRO A 35 2.60 -0.73 5.49
C PRO A 35 1.38 0.12 5.18
N HIS A 36 0.75 -0.14 4.04
CA HIS A 36 -0.41 0.63 3.58
C HIS A 36 -1.26 -0.13 2.56
N LEU A 37 -2.52 0.26 2.47
CA LEU A 37 -3.41 -0.06 1.36
C LEU A 37 -3.56 1.20 0.49
N THR A 38 -3.26 1.09 -0.79
CA THR A 38 -3.50 2.18 -1.74
C THR A 38 -4.99 2.30 -2.05
N VAL A 39 -5.57 3.44 -1.72
CA VAL A 39 -6.98 3.76 -1.99
C VAL A 39 -7.16 4.16 -3.45
N CYS A 40 -6.38 5.13 -3.92
CA CYS A 40 -6.37 5.61 -5.30
C CYS A 40 -5.05 6.31 -5.61
N SER A 41 -4.78 6.54 -6.91
CA SER A 41 -3.59 7.23 -7.37
C SER A 41 -3.96 8.31 -8.37
N ALA A 42 -3.51 9.53 -8.14
CA ALA A 42 -3.72 10.67 -9.03
C ALA A 42 -2.43 11.01 -9.80
N ARG A 43 -2.54 11.25 -11.10
CA ARG A 43 -1.40 11.74 -11.91
C ARG A 43 -1.13 13.21 -11.68
N ASP A 44 -2.20 13.97 -11.45
CA ASP A 44 -2.14 15.43 -11.23
C ASP A 44 -2.93 15.81 -9.98
N LEU A 45 -2.26 15.74 -8.84
CA LEU A 45 -2.80 16.23 -7.58
C LEU A 45 -2.33 17.67 -7.36
N ASN A 46 -3.29 18.55 -7.14
CA ASN A 46 -3.09 19.97 -6.85
C ASN A 46 -3.69 20.35 -5.48
N PRO A 47 -3.42 21.54 -4.94
CA PRO A 47 -3.93 21.95 -3.63
C PRO A 47 -5.45 21.85 -3.47
N ALA A 48 -6.22 22.16 -4.51
CA ALA A 48 -7.68 22.07 -4.45
C ALA A 48 -8.16 20.62 -4.30
N LYS A 49 -7.57 19.68 -5.04
CA LYS A 49 -7.85 18.25 -4.90
C LYS A 49 -7.43 17.70 -3.52
N ILE A 50 -6.32 18.20 -2.95
CA ILE A 50 -5.88 17.84 -1.59
C ILE A 50 -6.93 18.29 -0.56
N GLU A 51 -7.41 19.51 -0.64
CA GLU A 51 -8.46 20.02 0.27
C GLU A 51 -9.80 19.31 0.05
N ALA A 52 -10.15 18.95 -1.19
CA ALA A 52 -11.34 18.16 -1.48
C ALA A 52 -11.25 16.75 -0.85
N ALA A 53 -10.10 16.07 -0.96
CA ALA A 53 -9.86 14.79 -0.29
C ALA A 53 -9.98 14.91 1.23
N ALA A 54 -9.35 15.93 1.83
CA ALA A 54 -9.44 16.19 3.26
C ALA A 54 -10.88 16.47 3.71
N GLY A 55 -11.62 17.26 2.91
CA GLY A 55 -13.03 17.52 3.14
C GLY A 55 -13.90 16.25 3.08
N TYR A 56 -13.65 15.38 2.11
CA TYR A 56 -14.32 14.10 2.00
C TYR A 56 -14.06 13.21 3.23
N VAL A 57 -12.78 13.00 3.59
CA VAL A 57 -12.41 12.15 4.73
C VAL A 57 -13.05 12.65 6.03
N ARG A 58 -13.01 13.96 6.31
CA ARG A 58 -13.65 14.53 7.52
C ARG A 58 -15.16 14.31 7.59
N ARG A 59 -15.86 14.26 6.44
CA ARG A 59 -17.30 14.00 6.38
C ARG A 59 -17.65 12.52 6.31
N SER A 60 -16.73 11.71 5.83
CA SER A 60 -16.91 10.26 5.73
C SER A 60 -17.01 9.64 7.12
N ARG A 61 -17.99 8.74 7.30
CA ARG A 61 -18.12 7.93 8.51
C ARG A 61 -17.69 6.49 8.27
N LEU A 62 -16.92 6.27 7.20
CA LEU A 62 -16.48 4.93 6.81
C LEU A 62 -15.19 4.50 7.53
N LEU A 63 -14.43 5.46 8.06
CA LEU A 63 -13.22 5.15 8.83
C LEU A 63 -13.52 5.03 10.32
N PRO A 64 -12.81 4.17 11.07
CA PRO A 64 -11.84 3.18 10.57
C PRO A 64 -12.50 2.04 9.80
N LEU A 65 -11.79 1.46 8.82
CA LEU A 65 -12.26 0.33 8.03
C LEU A 65 -11.67 -0.98 8.56
N ALA A 66 -12.54 -1.90 8.96
CA ALA A 66 -12.15 -3.30 9.17
C ALA A 66 -12.11 -4.01 7.81
N VAL A 67 -10.97 -4.62 7.48
CA VAL A 67 -10.76 -5.36 6.24
C VAL A 67 -10.23 -6.74 6.51
N ARG A 68 -10.63 -7.73 5.71
CA ARG A 68 -10.26 -9.12 5.89
C ARG A 68 -9.21 -9.56 4.87
N LYS A 69 -8.21 -10.30 5.35
CA LYS A 69 -7.24 -11.00 4.52
C LYS A 69 -7.92 -12.19 3.84
N THR A 70 -7.80 -12.28 2.52
CA THR A 70 -8.25 -13.44 1.74
C THR A 70 -7.14 -14.41 1.43
N GLY A 71 -5.88 -13.95 1.43
CA GLY A 71 -4.71 -14.75 1.17
C GLY A 71 -3.44 -13.94 1.12
N ILE A 72 -2.35 -14.61 0.79
CA ILE A 72 -1.08 -13.98 0.42
C ILE A 72 -0.71 -14.49 -0.97
N SER A 73 -0.37 -13.58 -1.86
CA SER A 73 0.02 -13.88 -3.22
C SER A 73 1.32 -13.20 -3.62
N TYR A 74 1.87 -13.59 -4.76
CA TYR A 74 3.06 -12.96 -5.32
C TYR A 74 2.85 -12.62 -6.80
N SER A 75 3.70 -11.72 -7.31
CA SER A 75 3.69 -11.29 -8.71
C SER A 75 5.11 -11.15 -9.23
N THR A 76 5.34 -11.66 -10.43
CA THR A 76 6.60 -11.54 -11.17
C THR A 76 6.60 -10.37 -12.16
N THR A 77 5.52 -9.60 -12.22
CA THR A 77 5.31 -8.58 -13.28
C THR A 77 5.46 -7.15 -12.78
N THR A 78 5.33 -6.91 -11.48
CA THR A 78 5.42 -5.56 -10.91
C THR A 78 6.23 -5.54 -9.62
N PRO A 79 7.21 -4.62 -9.50
CA PRO A 79 8.09 -4.57 -8.34
C PRO A 79 7.36 -4.16 -7.05
N PHE A 80 6.24 -3.42 -7.14
CA PHE A 80 5.49 -2.92 -5.97
C PHE A 80 4.47 -3.92 -5.41
N ARG A 81 4.33 -5.08 -6.03
CA ARG A 81 3.39 -6.13 -5.63
C ARG A 81 4.06 -7.49 -5.62
N ALA A 82 5.35 -7.54 -5.31
CA ALA A 82 6.12 -8.76 -5.37
C ALA A 82 5.56 -9.84 -4.42
N VAL A 83 5.27 -9.46 -3.17
CA VAL A 83 4.48 -10.29 -2.24
C VAL A 83 3.46 -9.38 -1.55
N VAL A 84 2.20 -9.79 -1.53
CA VAL A 84 1.10 -8.99 -1.00
C VAL A 84 0.14 -9.80 -0.13
N ILE A 85 -0.47 -9.13 0.85
CA ILE A 85 -1.68 -9.58 1.51
C ILE A 85 -2.85 -9.17 0.62
N GLU A 86 -3.60 -10.13 0.11
CA GLU A 86 -4.85 -9.87 -0.61
C GLU A 86 -5.94 -9.49 0.39
N ILE A 87 -6.64 -8.40 0.11
CA ILE A 87 -7.71 -7.87 0.95
C ILE A 87 -9.05 -8.05 0.27
N GLU A 88 -10.03 -8.51 1.05
CA GLU A 88 -11.41 -8.62 0.57
C GLU A 88 -11.95 -7.27 0.11
N ARG A 89 -12.59 -7.28 -1.05
CA ARG A 89 -13.31 -6.10 -1.56
C ARG A 89 -14.67 -6.02 -0.89
N THR A 90 -14.74 -5.40 0.30
CA THR A 90 -16.01 -5.12 0.98
C THR A 90 -16.76 -3.95 0.32
N THR A 91 -18.04 -3.83 0.61
CA THR A 91 -18.87 -2.71 0.13
C THR A 91 -18.34 -1.37 0.66
N GLU A 92 -17.96 -1.31 1.92
CA GLU A 92 -17.45 -0.11 2.58
C GLU A 92 -16.12 0.34 1.99
N LEU A 93 -15.18 -0.60 1.79
CA LEU A 93 -13.90 -0.30 1.15
C LEU A 93 -14.08 0.16 -0.30
N SER A 94 -14.95 -0.52 -1.06
CA SER A 94 -15.25 -0.15 -2.44
C SER A 94 -15.84 1.26 -2.50
N ARG A 95 -16.83 1.55 -1.66
CA ARG A 95 -17.45 2.85 -1.57
C ARG A 95 -16.45 3.95 -1.22
N PHE A 96 -15.61 3.73 -0.21
CA PHE A 96 -14.58 4.70 0.19
C PHE A 96 -13.61 5.00 -0.96
N ARG A 97 -13.18 3.94 -1.69
CA ARG A 97 -12.28 4.08 -2.84
C ARG A 97 -12.93 4.85 -3.99
N GLU A 98 -14.16 4.50 -4.36
CA GLU A 98 -14.90 5.10 -5.47
C GLU A 98 -15.21 6.59 -5.20
N GLU A 99 -15.73 6.90 -4.01
CA GLU A 99 -16.07 8.29 -3.66
C GLU A 99 -14.82 9.19 -3.59
N LEU A 100 -13.71 8.67 -3.03
CA LEU A 100 -12.47 9.42 -2.99
C LEU A 100 -11.86 9.58 -4.39
N GLN A 101 -11.86 8.52 -5.19
CA GLN A 101 -11.41 8.53 -6.59
C GLN A 101 -12.14 9.61 -7.41
N GLN A 102 -13.46 9.67 -7.31
CA GLN A 102 -14.28 10.69 -7.96
C GLN A 102 -13.97 12.11 -7.44
N THR A 103 -13.76 12.23 -6.12
CA THR A 103 -13.49 13.53 -5.48
C THR A 103 -12.21 14.18 -6.01
N ILE A 104 -11.19 13.41 -6.32
CA ILE A 104 -9.88 13.94 -6.75
C ILE A 104 -9.53 13.60 -8.21
N ASP A 105 -10.47 13.03 -8.97
CA ASP A 105 -10.26 12.60 -10.35
C ASP A 105 -9.02 11.69 -10.46
N ALA A 106 -9.03 10.59 -9.72
CA ALA A 106 -7.94 9.63 -9.65
C ALA A 106 -8.22 8.38 -10.50
N ALA A 107 -7.16 7.66 -10.85
CA ALA A 107 -7.28 6.37 -11.51
C ALA A 107 -7.76 5.29 -10.55
N GLU A 108 -8.49 4.31 -11.06
CA GLU A 108 -8.86 3.12 -10.31
C GLU A 108 -7.59 2.37 -9.89
N PRO A 109 -7.43 2.09 -8.59
CA PRO A 109 -6.28 1.34 -8.12
C PRO A 109 -6.46 -0.16 -8.42
N PRO A 110 -5.38 -0.94 -8.39
CA PRO A 110 -5.46 -2.40 -8.50
C PRO A 110 -6.30 -3.00 -7.38
N SER A 111 -6.56 -4.32 -7.44
CA SER A 111 -7.23 -5.06 -6.37
C SER A 111 -6.70 -4.69 -5.00
N PRO A 112 -7.56 -4.57 -3.96
CA PRO A 112 -7.12 -4.15 -2.63
C PRO A 112 -6.05 -5.09 -2.07
N HIS A 113 -4.94 -4.53 -1.62
CA HIS A 113 -3.83 -5.30 -1.04
C HIS A 113 -2.97 -4.45 -0.12
N ILE A 114 -2.23 -5.12 0.77
CA ILE A 114 -1.13 -4.54 1.53
C ILE A 114 0.14 -5.24 1.08
N SER A 115 1.09 -4.50 0.55
CA SER A 115 2.37 -5.06 0.11
C SER A 115 3.25 -5.44 1.30
N LEU A 116 3.93 -6.58 1.19
CA LEU A 116 4.90 -7.10 2.16
C LEU A 116 6.33 -7.01 1.63
N LEU A 117 6.51 -7.12 0.32
CA LEU A 117 7.81 -7.05 -0.33
C LEU A 117 7.71 -6.28 -1.63
N TYR A 118 8.64 -5.37 -1.84
CA TYR A 118 8.96 -4.77 -3.13
C TYR A 118 10.24 -5.41 -3.67
N THR A 119 10.35 -5.57 -4.97
CA THR A 119 11.57 -6.07 -5.62
C THR A 119 12.35 -4.91 -6.26
N ILE A 120 12.56 -3.85 -5.48
CA ILE A 120 13.44 -2.73 -5.80
C ILE A 120 14.22 -2.32 -4.54
N ASP A 121 15.44 -1.84 -4.73
CA ASP A 121 16.21 -1.22 -3.65
C ASP A 121 15.79 0.25 -3.42
N GLU A 122 16.40 0.90 -2.46
CA GLU A 122 16.12 2.31 -2.11
C GLU A 122 16.37 3.30 -3.25
N TYR A 123 17.17 2.91 -4.26
CA TYR A 123 17.48 3.72 -5.45
C TYR A 123 16.62 3.35 -6.67
N GLY A 124 15.69 2.40 -6.52
CA GLY A 124 14.81 1.92 -7.60
C GLY A 124 15.43 0.87 -8.50
N ARG A 125 16.56 0.28 -8.12
CA ARG A 125 17.22 -0.79 -8.88
C ARG A 125 16.58 -2.13 -8.52
N ARG A 126 16.41 -2.98 -9.51
CA ARG A 126 15.86 -4.33 -9.32
C ARG A 126 16.99 -5.32 -9.04
N PRO A 127 16.90 -6.18 -8.01
CA PRO A 127 17.83 -7.28 -7.82
C PRO A 127 17.71 -8.29 -8.98
N GLY A 128 18.73 -9.08 -9.21
CA GLY A 128 18.76 -10.05 -10.32
C GLY A 128 17.63 -11.09 -10.25
N TRP A 129 17.11 -11.37 -9.06
CA TRP A 129 16.03 -12.34 -8.80
C TRP A 129 14.61 -11.69 -8.81
N TRP A 130 14.46 -10.42 -9.13
CA TRP A 130 13.23 -9.65 -8.94
C TRP A 130 11.95 -10.28 -9.51
N SER A 131 12.08 -11.16 -10.50
CA SER A 131 10.97 -11.89 -11.14
C SER A 131 11.09 -13.40 -11.00
N ASP A 132 11.93 -13.89 -10.09
CA ASP A 132 12.06 -15.33 -9.81
C ASP A 132 10.80 -15.85 -9.09
N ALA A 133 9.97 -16.59 -9.82
CA ALA A 133 8.71 -17.11 -9.30
C ALA A 133 8.92 -18.07 -8.13
N THR A 134 9.98 -18.88 -8.15
CA THR A 134 10.26 -19.86 -7.08
C THR A 134 10.63 -19.15 -5.78
N GLN A 135 11.49 -18.13 -5.87
CA GLN A 135 11.86 -17.35 -4.70
C GLN A 135 10.68 -16.54 -4.14
N LEU A 136 9.90 -15.90 -5.01
CA LEU A 136 8.73 -15.12 -4.60
C LEU A 136 7.65 -16.00 -3.97
N GLN A 137 7.42 -17.19 -4.53
CA GLN A 137 6.49 -18.17 -3.96
C GLN A 137 6.93 -18.60 -2.55
N ALA A 138 8.19 -18.96 -2.37
CA ALA A 138 8.72 -19.36 -1.07
C ALA A 138 8.57 -18.24 -0.02
N ILE A 139 8.81 -16.99 -0.40
CA ILE A 139 8.60 -15.84 0.49
C ILE A 139 7.11 -15.67 0.82
N ALA A 140 6.21 -15.82 -0.16
CA ALA A 140 4.77 -15.72 0.07
C ALA A 140 4.26 -16.80 1.02
N GLU A 141 4.72 -18.04 0.86
CA GLU A 141 4.39 -19.17 1.75
C GLU A 141 4.92 -18.95 3.18
N GLU A 142 6.15 -18.44 3.33
CA GLU A 142 6.68 -18.07 4.64
C GLU A 142 5.82 -16.96 5.29
N CYS A 143 5.45 -15.94 4.55
CA CYS A 143 4.58 -14.88 5.05
C CYS A 143 3.21 -15.42 5.46
N ALA A 144 2.64 -16.34 4.67
CA ALA A 144 1.36 -16.97 4.99
C ALA A 144 1.41 -17.77 6.31
N ALA A 145 2.51 -18.49 6.54
CA ALA A 145 2.73 -19.26 7.77
C ALA A 145 2.94 -18.36 9.00
N ARG A 146 3.53 -17.18 8.84
CA ARG A 146 3.86 -16.26 9.95
C ARG A 146 2.75 -15.26 10.28
N LEU A 147 1.92 -14.90 9.31
CA LEU A 147 0.90 -13.87 9.45
C LEU A 147 -0.46 -14.48 9.83
N GLU A 148 -0.66 -14.71 11.12
CA GLU A 148 -1.90 -15.29 11.66
C GLU A 148 -3.09 -14.32 11.57
N ALA A 149 -2.84 -12.99 11.55
CA ALA A 149 -3.90 -12.00 11.47
C ALA A 149 -4.77 -12.21 10.24
N THR A 150 -6.08 -12.31 10.45
CA THR A 150 -7.10 -12.47 9.41
C THR A 150 -7.83 -11.17 9.09
N GLU A 151 -7.78 -10.20 9.99
CA GLU A 151 -8.40 -8.90 9.85
C GLU A 151 -7.42 -7.77 10.16
N PHE A 152 -7.57 -6.66 9.47
CA PHE A 152 -6.82 -5.43 9.71
C PHE A 152 -7.78 -4.27 9.90
N VAL A 153 -7.45 -3.37 10.82
CA VAL A 153 -8.14 -2.10 10.96
C VAL A 153 -7.30 -1.04 10.25
N LEU A 154 -7.86 -0.47 9.20
CA LEU A 154 -7.23 0.59 8.40
C LEU A 154 -7.81 1.95 8.79
N ASP A 155 -6.93 2.88 9.08
CA ASP A 155 -7.27 4.27 9.39
C ASP A 155 -6.13 5.19 8.91
N HIS A 156 -6.08 6.41 9.43
CA HIS A 156 -5.00 7.36 9.16
C HIS A 156 -4.74 7.56 7.66
N PRO A 157 -5.75 8.04 6.91
CA PRO A 157 -5.56 8.32 5.50
C PRO A 157 -4.51 9.42 5.30
N ILE A 158 -3.54 9.14 4.43
CA ILE A 158 -2.47 10.06 4.10
C ILE A 158 -2.34 10.22 2.59
N ILE A 159 -1.90 11.39 2.16
CA ILE A 159 -1.49 11.63 0.78
C ILE A 159 0.03 11.54 0.74
N VAL A 160 0.54 10.68 -0.14
CA VAL A 160 1.98 10.47 -0.36
C VAL A 160 2.34 10.77 -1.80
N ALA A 161 3.46 11.43 -2.01
CA ALA A 161 4.01 11.67 -3.33
C ALA A 161 5.51 11.37 -3.37
N PRO A 162 6.04 10.87 -4.49
CA PRO A 162 7.47 10.75 -4.72
C PRO A 162 8.04 12.14 -5.08
N ASP A 163 9.32 12.32 -4.88
CA ASP A 163 10.05 13.39 -5.51
C ASP A 163 10.56 12.91 -6.89
N GLY A 164 9.65 12.99 -7.87
CA GLY A 164 9.88 12.57 -9.25
C GLY A 164 9.42 11.16 -9.57
N ASP A 165 10.11 10.13 -9.11
CA ASP A 165 9.89 8.74 -9.52
C ASP A 165 9.44 7.85 -8.35
N TRP A 166 8.33 7.11 -8.52
CA TRP A 166 7.83 6.15 -7.54
C TRP A 166 8.81 5.02 -7.22
N THR A 167 9.71 4.66 -8.13
CA THR A 167 10.69 3.60 -7.87
C THR A 167 11.73 3.99 -6.82
N LYS A 168 11.94 5.28 -6.57
CA LYS A 168 12.84 5.80 -5.55
C LYS A 168 12.12 5.94 -4.21
N ILE A 169 11.97 4.84 -3.47
CA ILE A 169 11.17 4.79 -2.23
C ILE A 169 11.63 5.80 -1.19
N THR A 170 12.93 6.08 -1.10
CA THR A 170 13.48 7.08 -0.17
C THR A 170 13.02 8.51 -0.44
N THR A 171 12.45 8.78 -1.60
CA THR A 171 11.93 10.10 -1.96
C THR A 171 10.46 10.29 -1.62
N TRP A 172 9.78 9.24 -1.15
CA TRP A 172 8.37 9.33 -0.81
C TRP A 172 8.16 10.17 0.43
N ARG A 173 7.28 11.13 0.32
CA ARG A 173 6.95 12.05 1.41
C ARG A 173 5.46 12.15 1.63
N VAL A 174 5.07 12.26 2.89
CA VAL A 174 3.69 12.58 3.26
C VAL A 174 3.43 14.05 2.98
N LEU A 175 2.54 14.32 2.05
CA LEU A 175 2.11 15.69 1.73
C LEU A 175 1.06 16.18 2.72
N ARG A 176 0.16 15.28 3.14
CA ARG A 176 -0.97 15.61 4.02
C ARG A 176 -1.42 14.38 4.79
N LYS A 177 -1.73 14.57 6.06
CA LYS A 177 -2.60 13.68 6.84
C LYS A 177 -4.03 14.17 6.67
N LEU A 178 -4.93 13.28 6.30
CA LEU A 178 -6.34 13.61 6.00
C LEU A 178 -7.25 13.45 7.20
#